data_debaa715af0386b01e88273592dbbc29
#
_entry.id   debaa715af0386b01e88273592dbbc29
#
_cell.length_a   1.000
_cell.length_b   1.000
_cell.length_c   1.000
_cell.angle_alpha   90.00
_cell.angle_beta   90.00
_cell.angle_gamma   90.00
#
_symmetry.space_group_name_H-M   'P 1'
#
loop_
_entity.id
_entity.type
_entity.pdbx_description
1 polymer ?
#
loop_
_entity_poly.entity_id
_entity_poly.type
_entity_poly.pdbx_seq_one_letter_code
_entity_poly.pdbx_strand_id
1 'polypeptide(L)'
;MDNLDQIVSEAKAAFAAISDPDALEQVKARFLGKSGQITELLKGLGKLPPEEKKTAGAAINVAKTAVENALNERREDIRKAALQARLAEEALDVTLPGRAEARGGLHPVTRTLERIESLFASI
;
A
#
# COMPACT_ATOMS: atom_id res chain seq x y z
N MET A 1 -14.35 -33.18 0.74
CA MET A 1 -14.30 -31.76 1.23
C MET A 1 -12.88 -31.36 1.65
N ASP A 2 -12.12 -32.30 2.20
CA ASP A 2 -10.72 -32.02 2.67
C ASP A 2 -9.79 -31.43 1.61
N ASN A 3 -10.02 -31.75 0.35
CA ASN A 3 -9.17 -31.27 -0.75
C ASN A 3 -9.33 -29.76 -1.06
N LEU A 4 -10.53 -29.20 -0.82
CA LEU A 4 -10.78 -27.75 -1.01
C LEU A 4 -10.13 -26.93 0.10
N ASP A 5 -10.25 -27.38 1.34
CA ASP A 5 -9.67 -26.69 2.51
C ASP A 5 -8.13 -26.73 2.44
N GLN A 6 -7.55 -27.82 1.94
CA GLN A 6 -6.12 -27.90 1.67
C GLN A 6 -5.68 -26.89 0.61
N ILE A 7 -6.38 -26.81 -0.51
CA ILE A 7 -6.06 -25.86 -1.59
C ILE A 7 -6.17 -24.41 -1.09
N VAL A 8 -7.18 -24.08 -0.28
CA VAL A 8 -7.34 -22.74 0.31
C VAL A 8 -6.21 -22.45 1.28
N SER A 9 -5.81 -23.40 2.11
CA SER A 9 -4.70 -23.22 3.05
C SER A 9 -3.35 -23.08 2.34
N GLU A 10 -3.10 -23.87 1.30
CA GLU A 10 -1.90 -23.76 0.46
C GLU A 10 -1.85 -22.40 -0.28
N ALA A 11 -2.98 -21.95 -0.82
CA ALA A 11 -3.06 -20.67 -1.49
C ALA A 11 -2.76 -19.52 -0.52
N LYS A 12 -3.35 -19.53 0.68
CA LYS A 12 -3.09 -18.54 1.73
C LYS A 12 -1.63 -18.54 2.17
N ALA A 13 -1.04 -19.71 2.38
CA ALA A 13 0.37 -19.86 2.73
C ALA A 13 1.29 -19.33 1.62
N ALA A 14 0.97 -19.66 0.36
CA ALA A 14 1.72 -19.18 -0.79
C ALA A 14 1.66 -17.63 -0.91
N PHE A 15 0.48 -17.02 -0.71
CA PHE A 15 0.34 -15.57 -0.73
C PHE A 15 1.07 -14.89 0.43
N ALA A 16 1.07 -15.47 1.62
CA ALA A 16 1.78 -14.92 2.78
C ALA A 16 3.29 -14.90 2.59
N ALA A 17 3.85 -15.87 1.87
CA ALA A 17 5.29 -15.96 1.61
C ALA A 17 5.80 -14.98 0.54
N ILE A 18 4.90 -14.35 -0.22
CA ILE A 18 5.26 -13.51 -1.36
C ILE A 18 5.29 -12.04 -0.95
N SER A 19 6.38 -11.36 -1.27
CA SER A 19 6.56 -9.91 -1.08
C SER A 19 6.51 -9.12 -2.40
N ASP A 20 6.62 -9.81 -3.53
CA ASP A 20 6.65 -9.19 -4.85
C ASP A 20 5.27 -9.24 -5.53
N PRO A 21 4.82 -8.12 -6.14
CA PRO A 21 3.53 -8.06 -6.82
C PRO A 21 3.47 -8.99 -8.04
N ASP A 22 4.57 -9.16 -8.77
CA ASP A 22 4.63 -10.01 -9.97
C ASP A 22 4.53 -11.50 -9.62
N ALA A 23 5.21 -11.91 -8.55
CA ALA A 23 5.11 -13.27 -8.02
C ALA A 23 3.69 -13.57 -7.51
N LEU A 24 3.00 -12.57 -6.93
CA LEU A 24 1.62 -12.69 -6.47
C LEU A 24 0.65 -12.96 -7.63
N GLU A 25 0.82 -12.29 -8.77
CA GLU A 25 0.00 -12.52 -9.98
C GLU A 25 0.27 -13.91 -10.59
N GLN A 26 1.51 -14.41 -10.55
CA GLN A 26 1.82 -15.76 -11.00
C GLN A 26 1.13 -16.83 -10.14
N VAL A 27 1.17 -16.67 -8.83
CA VAL A 27 0.50 -17.60 -7.91
C VAL A 27 -1.01 -17.51 -8.04
N LYS A 28 -1.58 -16.32 -8.23
CA LYS A 28 -2.98 -16.14 -8.58
C LYS A 28 -3.36 -16.93 -9.83
N ALA A 29 -2.56 -16.84 -10.90
CA ALA A 29 -2.79 -17.58 -12.13
C ALA A 29 -2.76 -19.10 -11.91
N ARG A 30 -1.91 -19.58 -11.00
CA ARG A 30 -1.80 -21.01 -10.64
C ARG A 30 -3.06 -21.54 -9.92
N PHE A 31 -3.67 -20.74 -9.03
CA PHE A 31 -4.84 -21.18 -8.27
C PHE A 31 -6.17 -20.79 -8.92
N LEU A 32 -6.28 -19.57 -9.45
CA LEU A 32 -7.50 -18.97 -9.99
C LEU A 32 -7.53 -18.88 -11.53
N GLY A 33 -6.43 -19.23 -12.20
CA GLY A 33 -6.33 -19.16 -13.66
C GLY A 33 -7.22 -20.16 -14.39
N LYS A 34 -7.24 -20.11 -15.74
CA LYS A 34 -7.99 -21.05 -16.60
C LYS A 34 -7.61 -22.51 -16.42
N SER A 35 -6.37 -22.79 -16.02
CA SER A 35 -5.82 -24.11 -15.66
C SER A 35 -5.54 -24.22 -14.16
N GLY A 36 -6.13 -23.33 -13.35
CA GLY A 36 -5.92 -23.31 -11.91
C GLY A 36 -6.66 -24.45 -11.21
N GLN A 37 -6.13 -24.84 -10.05
CA GLN A 37 -6.65 -25.96 -9.27
C GLN A 37 -8.15 -25.79 -8.93
N ILE A 38 -8.59 -24.56 -8.60
CA ILE A 38 -9.99 -24.25 -8.32
C ILE A 38 -10.85 -24.37 -9.58
N THR A 39 -10.32 -23.97 -10.74
CA THR A 39 -11.04 -24.05 -12.01
C THR A 39 -11.16 -25.51 -12.51
N GLU A 40 -10.17 -26.34 -12.25
CA GLU A 40 -10.23 -27.78 -12.55
C GLU A 40 -11.28 -28.49 -11.68
N LEU A 41 -11.40 -28.12 -10.41
CA LEU A 41 -12.47 -28.62 -9.55
C LEU A 41 -13.85 -28.19 -10.06
N LEU A 42 -14.01 -26.96 -10.53
CA LEU A 42 -15.24 -26.48 -11.16
C LEU A 42 -15.61 -27.28 -12.42
N LYS A 43 -14.62 -27.61 -13.27
CA LYS A 43 -14.82 -28.46 -14.45
C LYS A 43 -15.20 -29.90 -14.05
N GLY A 44 -14.61 -30.42 -12.97
CA GLY A 44 -14.93 -31.73 -12.39
C GLY A 44 -16.39 -31.84 -11.92
N LEU A 45 -16.97 -30.73 -11.42
CA LEU A 45 -18.38 -30.67 -11.05
C LEU A 45 -19.33 -30.95 -12.21
N GLY A 46 -18.90 -30.67 -13.44
CA GLY A 46 -19.70 -30.95 -14.64
C GLY A 46 -20.13 -32.41 -14.77
N LYS A 47 -19.36 -33.34 -14.18
CA LYS A 47 -19.58 -34.80 -14.25
C LYS A 47 -20.37 -35.37 -13.07
N LEU A 48 -20.69 -34.53 -12.04
CA LEU A 48 -21.40 -34.96 -10.84
C LEU A 48 -22.93 -34.84 -11.00
N PRO A 49 -23.71 -35.61 -10.22
CA PRO A 49 -25.16 -35.54 -10.22
C PRO A 49 -25.66 -34.15 -9.74
N PRO A 50 -26.88 -33.70 -10.16
CA PRO A 50 -27.36 -32.32 -9.94
C PRO A 50 -27.49 -31.94 -8.46
N GLU A 51 -27.73 -32.87 -7.58
CA GLU A 51 -27.84 -32.66 -6.14
C GLU A 51 -26.48 -32.28 -5.51
N GLU A 52 -25.44 -33.01 -5.88
CA GLU A 52 -24.08 -32.75 -5.41
C GLU A 52 -23.44 -31.52 -6.07
N LYS A 53 -23.88 -31.17 -7.29
CA LYS A 53 -23.44 -29.94 -7.97
C LYS A 53 -23.74 -28.67 -7.18
N LYS A 54 -24.90 -28.58 -6.56
CA LYS A 54 -25.31 -27.38 -5.81
C LYS A 54 -24.44 -27.20 -4.56
N THR A 55 -24.25 -28.26 -3.80
CA THR A 55 -23.47 -28.22 -2.54
C THR A 55 -21.98 -28.03 -2.81
N ALA A 56 -21.41 -28.77 -3.73
CA ALA A 56 -20.00 -28.65 -4.10
C ALA A 56 -19.72 -27.32 -4.83
N GLY A 57 -20.65 -26.82 -5.66
CA GLY A 57 -20.52 -25.52 -6.31
C GLY A 57 -20.53 -24.36 -5.32
N ALA A 58 -21.39 -24.43 -4.28
CA ALA A 58 -21.39 -23.46 -3.21
C ALA A 58 -20.07 -23.47 -2.41
N ALA A 59 -19.55 -24.65 -2.07
CA ALA A 59 -18.29 -24.80 -1.37
C ALA A 59 -17.10 -24.25 -2.19
N ILE A 60 -17.05 -24.52 -3.49
CA ILE A 60 -15.99 -24.01 -4.38
C ILE A 60 -16.08 -22.48 -4.51
N ASN A 61 -17.28 -21.92 -4.59
CA ASN A 61 -17.44 -20.46 -4.63
C ASN A 61 -16.98 -19.79 -3.33
N VAL A 62 -17.28 -20.37 -2.18
CA VAL A 62 -16.77 -19.90 -0.89
C VAL A 62 -15.24 -19.97 -0.85
N ALA A 63 -14.66 -21.09 -1.28
CA ALA A 63 -13.22 -21.27 -1.36
C ALA A 63 -12.56 -20.23 -2.30
N LYS A 64 -13.15 -20.01 -3.48
CA LYS A 64 -12.71 -18.98 -4.43
C LYS A 64 -12.72 -17.60 -3.81
N THR A 65 -13.82 -17.21 -3.19
CA THR A 65 -13.93 -15.90 -2.52
C THR A 65 -12.91 -15.76 -1.38
N ALA A 66 -12.68 -16.82 -0.60
CA ALA A 66 -11.68 -16.81 0.46
C ALA A 66 -10.25 -16.60 -0.08
N VAL A 67 -9.92 -17.23 -1.21
CA VAL A 67 -8.61 -17.07 -1.88
C VAL A 67 -8.48 -15.67 -2.50
N GLU A 68 -9.54 -15.14 -3.13
CA GLU A 68 -9.57 -13.78 -3.70
C GLU A 68 -9.42 -12.72 -2.60
N ASN A 69 -10.06 -12.88 -1.46
CA ASN A 69 -9.90 -11.97 -0.33
C ASN A 69 -8.49 -11.98 0.22
N ALA A 70 -7.90 -13.15 0.44
CA ALA A 70 -6.52 -13.27 0.91
C ALA A 70 -5.51 -12.66 -0.09
N LEU A 71 -5.75 -12.81 -1.38
CA LEU A 71 -4.96 -12.17 -2.43
C LEU A 71 -5.04 -10.65 -2.36
N ASN A 72 -6.26 -10.11 -2.21
CA ASN A 72 -6.48 -8.67 -2.16
C ASN A 72 -5.88 -8.05 -0.90
N GLU A 73 -6.02 -8.69 0.27
CA GLU A 73 -5.37 -8.27 1.51
C GLU A 73 -3.86 -8.21 1.34
N ARG A 74 -3.25 -9.25 0.77
CA ARG A 74 -1.80 -9.28 0.56
C ARG A 74 -1.33 -8.22 -0.45
N ARG A 75 -2.10 -7.97 -1.51
CA ARG A 75 -1.83 -6.92 -2.48
C ARG A 75 -1.84 -5.53 -1.84
N GLU A 76 -2.81 -5.27 -0.97
CA GLU A 76 -2.88 -4.01 -0.22
C GLU A 76 -1.70 -3.86 0.75
N ASP A 77 -1.28 -4.93 1.41
CA ASP A 77 -0.13 -4.90 2.33
C ASP A 77 1.18 -4.60 1.59
N ILE A 78 1.41 -5.25 0.45
CA ILE A 78 2.58 -4.98 -0.40
C ILE A 78 2.56 -3.53 -0.88
N ARG A 79 1.40 -3.03 -1.32
CA ARG A 79 1.24 -1.64 -1.75
C ARG A 79 1.50 -0.64 -0.62
N LYS A 80 0.98 -0.91 0.57
CA LYS A 80 1.22 -0.08 1.76
C LYS A 80 2.69 -0.06 2.15
N ALA A 81 3.35 -1.22 2.15
CA ALA A 81 4.77 -1.33 2.46
C ALA A 81 5.63 -0.56 1.45
N ALA A 82 5.35 -0.70 0.16
CA ALA A 82 6.04 0.05 -0.89
C ALA A 82 5.83 1.57 -0.76
N LEU A 83 4.60 1.99 -0.44
CA LEU A 83 4.30 3.41 -0.20
C LEU A 83 5.04 3.95 1.03
N GLN A 84 5.08 3.20 2.13
CA GLN A 84 5.79 3.59 3.34
C GLN A 84 7.30 3.70 3.10
N ALA A 85 7.89 2.77 2.36
CA ALA A 85 9.30 2.81 2.00
C ALA A 85 9.61 4.08 1.18
N ARG A 86 8.77 4.38 0.19
CA ARG A 86 8.90 5.57 -0.64
C ARG A 86 8.74 6.87 0.16
N LEU A 87 7.75 6.94 1.06
CA LEU A 87 7.55 8.09 1.92
C LEU A 87 8.73 8.31 2.88
N ALA A 88 9.37 7.24 3.35
CA ALA A 88 10.56 7.34 4.19
C ALA A 88 11.78 7.87 3.42
N GLU A 89 11.93 7.49 2.14
CA GLU A 89 12.99 8.00 1.27
C GLU A 89 12.76 9.47 0.86
N GLU A 90 11.51 9.85 0.62
CA GLU A 90 11.13 11.21 0.21
C GLU A 90 10.85 12.15 1.40
N ALA A 91 11.04 11.69 2.65
CA ALA A 91 10.81 12.51 3.83
C ALA A 91 11.81 13.67 3.89
N LEU A 92 11.31 14.88 3.66
CA LEU A 92 12.07 16.11 3.83
C LEU A 92 11.85 16.64 5.26
N ASP A 93 12.93 16.93 5.95
CA ASP A 93 12.86 17.61 7.24
C ASP A 93 12.50 19.08 7.02
N VAL A 94 11.23 19.38 7.24
CA VAL A 94 10.70 20.76 7.13
C VAL A 94 10.89 21.58 8.42
N THR A 95 11.52 21.01 9.45
CA THR A 95 11.76 21.69 10.73
C THR A 95 12.99 22.60 10.69
N LEU A 96 13.74 22.61 9.59
CA LEU A 96 14.83 23.55 9.39
C LEU A 96 14.31 24.98 9.54
N PRO A 97 14.96 25.82 10.38
CA PRO A 97 14.57 27.22 10.52
C PRO A 97 14.65 27.89 9.14
N GLY A 98 13.58 28.60 8.77
CA GLY A 98 13.56 29.39 7.54
C GLY A 98 14.78 30.32 7.49
N ARG A 99 15.16 30.77 6.30
CA ARG A 99 16.21 31.79 6.16
C ARG A 99 15.89 32.92 7.10
N ALA A 100 16.78 33.17 8.06
CA ALA A 100 16.65 34.29 8.96
C ALA A 100 16.43 35.56 8.10
N GLU A 101 15.31 36.25 8.29
CA GLU A 101 15.13 37.54 7.68
C GLU A 101 16.26 38.45 8.19
N ALA A 102 17.01 39.02 7.28
CA ALA A 102 18.01 39.98 7.63
C ALA A 102 17.29 41.11 8.41
N ARG A 103 17.62 41.27 9.69
CA ARG A 103 17.06 42.38 10.48
C ARG A 103 17.39 43.68 9.74
N GLY A 104 16.36 44.32 9.24
CA GLY A 104 16.52 45.61 8.60
C GLY A 104 17.18 46.58 9.57
N GLY A 105 18.17 47.31 9.13
CA GLY A 105 18.75 48.42 9.86
C GLY A 105 17.93 49.68 9.66
N LEU A 106 18.13 50.71 10.52
CA LEU A 106 17.54 52.03 10.33
C LEU A 106 18.00 52.59 8.98
N HIS A 107 17.07 53.21 8.25
CA HIS A 107 17.39 53.89 7.00
C HIS A 107 18.48 54.92 7.21
N PRO A 108 19.43 55.10 6.27
CA PRO A 108 20.53 56.08 6.42
C PRO A 108 20.07 57.50 6.77
N VAL A 109 18.93 57.95 6.22
CA VAL A 109 18.33 59.25 6.54
C VAL A 109 17.93 59.35 8.00
N THR A 110 17.31 58.32 8.58
CA THR A 110 16.93 58.26 9.99
C THR A 110 18.17 58.36 10.89
N ARG A 111 19.24 57.63 10.57
CA ARG A 111 20.51 57.70 11.32
C ARG A 111 21.15 59.09 11.23
N THR A 112 21.01 59.76 10.10
CA THR A 112 21.55 61.12 9.92
C THR A 112 20.74 62.13 10.74
N LEU A 113 19.42 62.02 10.75
CA LEU A 113 18.53 62.83 11.59
C LEU A 113 18.84 62.65 13.07
N GLU A 114 18.92 61.44 13.57
CA GLU A 114 19.28 61.16 14.96
C GLU A 114 20.64 61.80 15.33
N ARG A 115 21.60 61.77 14.42
CA ARG A 115 22.91 62.37 14.64
C ARG A 115 22.85 63.90 14.69
N ILE A 116 22.05 64.52 13.84
CA ILE A 116 21.82 65.96 13.84
C ILE A 116 21.12 66.38 15.15
N GLU A 117 20.05 65.65 15.53
CA GLU A 117 19.33 65.94 16.78
C GLU A 117 20.24 65.80 18.00
N SER A 118 21.11 64.80 18.09
CA SER A 118 22.03 64.63 19.18
C SER A 118 23.10 65.71 19.24
N LEU A 119 23.56 66.21 18.08
CA LEU A 119 24.49 67.36 18.02
C LEU A 119 23.85 68.66 18.52
N PHE A 120 22.62 68.97 18.11
CA PHE A 120 21.91 70.14 18.55
C PHE A 120 21.46 70.11 20.02
N ALA A 121 21.15 68.93 20.54
CA ALA A 121 20.82 68.72 21.95
C ALA A 121 22.02 68.87 22.89
N SER A 122 23.25 68.88 22.37
CA SER A 122 24.49 69.07 23.15
C SER A 122 24.99 70.53 23.24
N ILE A 123 24.26 71.47 22.59
CA ILE A 123 24.54 72.91 22.63
C ILE A 123 23.58 73.56 23.56
#